data_885120231a7d9b6b9f7acf94ef85e1ff
#
_entry.id   885120231a7d9b6b9f7acf94ef85e1ff
#
_cell.length_a   1.000
_cell.length_b   1.000
_cell.length_c   1.000
_cell.angle_alpha   90.00
_cell.angle_beta   90.00
_cell.angle_gamma   90.00
#
_symmetry.space_group_name_H-M   'P 1'
#
loop_
_entity.id
_entity.type
_entity.pdbx_description
1 polymer ?
#
loop_
_entity_poly.entity_id
_entity_poly.type
_entity_poly.pdbx_seq_one_letter_code
_entity_poly.pdbx_strand_id
1 'polypeptide(L)'
;MQVSRSILIYVSCLLLLMPLQAYSQASERLPFLEPADTFHNTRFWTCAIAGTAIYTGFSIALYETWYKEYELTRFHTFNDWGEWRNMDKMGHLFTAAMESRLSFGGALWTGMDRRKAMWTGAAVGTLLQSTIEVMDGFSEKWGFSWGDVAFNTLGTGIFISQELLWQEQRISMKVSNTRPNYSTQAITSVEGNAISSPQQRATELFGDGFFETFLKDYNGMTIWASFNIDAFLPQQRGLPQWLNIAVGYGANGLYGGFGNGWTDEGGNLFNLSPANFPRYNQFYLSLDIDLSRIPTQNRFLKSLLNAIHWIKIPAPTLEWDTRGGMKGHWLYW
;
A
#
# COMPACT_ATOMS: atom_id res chain seq x y z
N MET A 1 -24.05 2.69 16.41
CA MET A 1 -23.94 3.49 15.18
C MET A 1 -23.51 4.97 15.35
N GLN A 2 -23.70 5.61 16.51
CA GLN A 2 -23.29 7.01 16.73
C GLN A 2 -21.83 7.21 17.19
N VAL A 3 -21.22 6.22 17.83
CA VAL A 3 -19.86 6.35 18.41
C VAL A 3 -18.74 6.36 17.35
N SER A 4 -18.91 5.63 16.24
CA SER A 4 -17.85 5.54 15.21
C SER A 4 -17.73 6.82 14.36
N ARG A 5 -18.86 7.46 14.04
CA ARG A 5 -18.86 8.79 13.39
C ARG A 5 -18.25 9.85 14.28
N SER A 6 -18.46 9.75 15.59
CA SER A 6 -17.91 10.70 16.57
C SER A 6 -16.40 10.61 16.70
N ILE A 7 -15.79 9.41 16.69
CA ILE A 7 -14.33 9.25 16.79
C ILE A 7 -13.63 9.80 15.54
N LEU A 8 -14.15 9.52 14.35
CA LEU A 8 -13.63 10.10 13.09
C LEU A 8 -13.75 11.64 13.06
N ILE A 9 -14.87 12.17 13.55
CA ILE A 9 -15.10 13.62 13.64
C ILE A 9 -14.17 14.27 14.68
N TYR A 10 -13.91 13.63 15.83
CA TYR A 10 -13.00 14.18 16.85
C TYR A 10 -11.55 14.20 16.39
N VAL A 11 -11.05 13.17 15.70
CA VAL A 11 -9.70 13.17 15.11
C VAL A 11 -9.58 14.24 14.02
N SER A 12 -10.60 14.40 13.17
CA SER A 12 -10.62 15.45 12.13
C SER A 12 -10.75 16.86 12.73
N CYS A 13 -11.51 17.05 13.81
CA CYS A 13 -11.67 18.35 14.47
C CYS A 13 -10.42 18.78 15.25
N LEU A 14 -9.65 17.89 15.82
CA LEU A 14 -8.40 18.22 16.52
C LEU A 14 -7.34 18.81 15.57
N LEU A 15 -7.36 18.45 14.28
CA LEU A 15 -6.48 19.01 13.25
C LEU A 15 -6.94 20.37 12.73
N LEU A 16 -8.22 20.76 12.94
CA LEU A 16 -8.80 22.01 12.44
C LEU A 16 -8.71 23.18 13.46
N LEU A 17 -8.25 22.94 14.69
CA LEU A 17 -8.23 23.96 15.75
C LEU A 17 -6.91 24.76 15.84
N MET A 18 -6.06 24.74 14.81
CA MET A 18 -4.87 25.59 14.78
C MET A 18 -5.22 27.00 14.25
N PRO A 19 -4.76 28.08 14.92
CA PRO A 19 -5.13 29.44 14.56
C PRO A 19 -4.59 29.84 13.19
N LEU A 20 -5.49 30.24 12.30
CA LEU A 20 -5.20 30.86 11.00
C LEU A 20 -4.66 32.30 11.24
N GLN A 21 -3.37 32.45 11.43
CA GLN A 21 -2.72 33.75 11.32
C GLN A 21 -2.27 33.94 9.87
N ALA A 22 -3.11 34.54 9.07
CA ALA A 22 -2.76 34.95 7.70
C ALA A 22 -1.84 36.18 7.73
N TYR A 23 -0.52 35.97 7.61
CA TYR A 23 0.41 37.04 7.28
C TYR A 23 0.46 37.19 5.76
N SER A 24 -0.08 38.30 5.25
CA SER A 24 0.07 38.73 3.86
C SER A 24 1.52 39.26 3.67
N GLN A 25 2.40 38.41 3.16
CA GLN A 25 3.61 38.85 2.50
C GLN A 25 3.37 38.86 0.99
N ALA A 26 3.84 39.92 0.30
CA ALA A 26 3.79 40.04 -1.15
C ALA A 26 4.42 38.77 -1.76
N SER A 27 3.59 37.93 -2.39
CA SER A 27 4.04 36.65 -2.93
C SER A 27 4.82 36.87 -4.20
N GLU A 28 6.13 36.72 -4.17
CA GLU A 28 6.83 36.25 -5.37
C GLU A 28 6.10 34.97 -5.84
N ARG A 29 5.67 34.95 -7.10
CA ARG A 29 4.95 33.81 -7.69
C ARG A 29 5.93 32.65 -7.83
N LEU A 30 6.11 31.89 -6.75
CA LEU A 30 6.89 30.66 -6.77
C LEU A 30 6.26 29.69 -7.77
N PRO A 31 7.05 29.09 -8.68
CA PRO A 31 6.54 28.09 -9.61
C PRO A 31 5.91 26.94 -8.83
N PHE A 32 4.65 26.62 -9.08
CA PHE A 32 3.88 25.61 -8.32
C PHE A 32 4.57 24.23 -8.31
N LEU A 33 5.22 23.84 -9.41
CA LEU A 33 5.86 22.53 -9.58
C LEU A 33 7.29 22.45 -9.03
N GLU A 34 7.80 23.50 -8.37
CA GLU A 34 9.13 23.52 -7.77
C GLU A 34 9.04 23.64 -6.25
N PRO A 35 9.93 22.96 -5.50
CA PRO A 35 10.08 23.23 -4.08
C PRO A 35 10.38 24.70 -3.82
N ALA A 36 9.91 25.23 -2.70
CA ALA A 36 10.30 26.57 -2.26
C ALA A 36 11.73 26.53 -1.68
N ASP A 37 12.52 27.57 -1.90
CA ASP A 37 13.88 27.69 -1.38
C ASP A 37 13.91 27.86 0.15
N THR A 38 12.85 28.43 0.70
CA THR A 38 12.65 28.64 2.15
C THR A 38 11.24 28.21 2.53
N PHE A 39 11.04 27.92 3.82
CA PHE A 39 9.73 27.51 4.31
C PHE A 39 8.62 28.51 3.95
N HIS A 40 7.61 28.02 3.25
CA HIS A 40 6.51 28.83 2.73
C HIS A 40 5.19 28.43 3.40
N ASN A 41 4.69 29.28 4.27
CA ASN A 41 3.55 29.02 5.14
C ASN A 41 2.26 28.66 4.37
N THR A 42 1.96 29.35 3.27
CA THR A 42 0.78 29.03 2.45
C THR A 42 0.86 27.62 1.85
N ARG A 43 2.03 27.21 1.33
CA ARG A 43 2.23 25.85 0.81
C ARG A 43 2.09 24.80 1.89
N PHE A 44 2.62 25.07 3.09
CA PHE A 44 2.45 24.17 4.23
C PHE A 44 0.97 23.93 4.53
N TRP A 45 0.19 24.98 4.67
CA TRP A 45 -1.25 24.85 4.92
C TRP A 45 -2.00 24.21 3.75
N THR A 46 -1.59 24.48 2.53
CA THR A 46 -2.15 23.80 1.34
C THR A 46 -1.91 22.29 1.42
N CYS A 47 -0.68 21.84 1.73
CA CYS A 47 -0.37 20.42 1.94
C CYS A 47 -1.14 19.83 3.11
N ALA A 48 -1.22 20.54 4.23
CA ALA A 48 -1.92 20.06 5.42
C ALA A 48 -3.43 19.88 5.16
N ILE A 49 -4.07 20.87 4.56
CA ILE A 49 -5.51 20.82 4.23
C ILE A 49 -5.79 19.76 3.17
N ALA A 50 -5.02 19.74 2.07
CA ALA A 50 -5.19 18.75 1.02
C ALA A 50 -4.91 17.33 1.53
N GLY A 51 -3.84 17.14 2.32
CA GLY A 51 -3.51 15.86 2.94
C GLY A 51 -4.61 15.38 3.89
N THR A 52 -5.14 16.27 4.73
CA THR A 52 -6.25 15.94 5.62
C THR A 52 -7.52 15.58 4.84
N ALA A 53 -7.85 16.32 3.78
CA ALA A 53 -9.01 16.02 2.95
C ALA A 53 -8.89 14.66 2.24
N ILE A 54 -7.71 14.36 1.67
CA ILE A 54 -7.42 13.07 1.04
C ILE A 54 -7.50 11.95 2.07
N TYR A 55 -6.89 12.12 3.23
CA TYR A 55 -6.93 11.15 4.32
C TYR A 55 -8.35 10.87 4.80
N THR A 56 -9.15 11.93 5.02
CA THR A 56 -10.55 11.78 5.45
C THR A 56 -11.36 11.04 4.38
N GLY A 57 -11.21 11.41 3.11
CA GLY A 57 -11.88 10.73 2.00
C GLY A 57 -11.48 9.26 1.90
N PHE A 58 -10.20 8.96 2.04
CA PHE A 58 -9.68 7.59 2.03
C PHE A 58 -10.17 6.79 3.24
N SER A 59 -10.17 7.36 4.44
CA SER A 59 -10.70 6.70 5.64
C SER A 59 -12.19 6.39 5.54
N ILE A 60 -12.98 7.28 4.91
CA ILE A 60 -14.39 7.01 4.62
C ILE A 60 -14.52 5.86 3.62
N ALA A 61 -13.73 5.87 2.55
CA ALA A 61 -13.73 4.81 1.55
C ALA A 61 -13.32 3.45 2.17
N LEU A 62 -12.30 3.42 3.03
CA LEU A 62 -11.91 2.25 3.79
C LEU A 62 -13.05 1.74 4.66
N TYR A 63 -13.69 2.64 5.41
CA TYR A 63 -14.81 2.28 6.27
C TYR A 63 -15.96 1.65 5.47
N GLU A 64 -16.38 2.28 4.38
CA GLU A 64 -17.44 1.75 3.50
C GLU A 64 -17.08 0.41 2.85
N THR A 65 -15.79 0.17 2.59
CA THR A 65 -15.31 -1.01 1.86
C THR A 65 -15.04 -2.20 2.77
N TRP A 66 -14.54 -1.98 4.00
CA TRP A 66 -14.09 -3.06 4.89
C TRP A 66 -14.84 -3.16 6.21
N TYR A 67 -15.33 -2.04 6.77
CA TYR A 67 -15.83 -2.05 8.15
C TYR A 67 -17.36 -1.96 8.27
N LYS A 68 -18.03 -1.44 7.27
CA LYS A 68 -19.48 -1.13 7.33
C LYS A 68 -20.36 -2.34 7.63
N GLU A 69 -19.96 -3.52 7.18
CA GLU A 69 -20.73 -4.78 7.29
C GLU A 69 -20.50 -5.49 8.63
N TYR A 70 -19.52 -5.03 9.43
CA TYR A 70 -19.17 -5.68 10.69
C TYR A 70 -19.53 -4.81 11.88
N GLU A 71 -19.91 -5.47 12.98
CA GLU A 71 -20.22 -4.77 14.22
C GLU A 71 -18.94 -4.24 14.89
N LEU A 72 -19.09 -3.11 15.60
CA LEU A 72 -18.04 -2.60 16.46
C LEU A 72 -18.03 -3.37 17.78
N THR A 73 -16.85 -3.80 18.19
CA THR A 73 -16.64 -4.49 19.44
C THR A 73 -15.72 -3.73 20.38
N ARG A 74 -15.44 -4.28 21.56
CA ARG A 74 -14.40 -3.75 22.44
C ARG A 74 -13.05 -3.95 21.80
N PHE A 75 -12.15 -3.00 22.01
CA PHE A 75 -10.79 -3.09 21.52
C PHE A 75 -10.15 -4.43 21.90
N HIS A 76 -9.63 -5.13 20.89
CA HIS A 76 -8.97 -6.41 21.08
C HIS A 76 -7.79 -6.54 20.11
N THR A 77 -6.87 -7.44 20.45
CA THR A 77 -5.74 -7.80 19.61
C THR A 77 -6.00 -9.11 18.90
N PHE A 78 -5.47 -9.25 17.71
CA PHE A 78 -5.57 -10.45 16.90
C PHE A 78 -4.20 -10.87 16.38
N ASN A 79 -3.90 -12.15 16.42
CA ASN A 79 -2.69 -12.68 15.80
C ASN A 79 -3.01 -13.17 14.39
N ASP A 80 -2.79 -12.33 13.44
CA ASP A 80 -3.00 -12.56 12.01
C ASP A 80 -1.76 -13.03 11.26
N TRP A 81 -0.72 -13.49 11.99
CA TRP A 81 0.49 -14.00 11.36
C TRP A 81 0.21 -15.21 10.48
N GLY A 82 0.56 -15.12 9.20
CA GLY A 82 0.26 -16.13 8.18
C GLY A 82 -1.09 -15.95 7.49
N GLU A 83 -1.92 -15.03 7.95
CA GLU A 83 -3.15 -14.68 7.25
C GLU A 83 -2.81 -14.17 5.83
N TRP A 84 -3.63 -14.58 4.86
CA TRP A 84 -3.38 -14.28 3.43
C TRP A 84 -1.93 -14.56 2.99
N ARG A 85 -1.26 -15.53 3.61
CA ARG A 85 0.15 -15.83 3.37
C ARG A 85 1.07 -14.64 3.61
N ASN A 86 0.75 -13.79 4.57
CA ASN A 86 1.44 -12.54 4.91
C ASN A 86 1.43 -11.46 3.79
N MET A 87 0.53 -11.56 2.81
CA MET A 87 0.37 -10.51 1.81
C MET A 87 -0.08 -9.20 2.46
N ASP A 88 -0.92 -9.29 3.46
CA ASP A 88 -1.35 -8.17 4.26
C ASP A 88 -0.17 -7.42 4.91
N LYS A 89 0.70 -8.14 5.59
CA LYS A 89 1.94 -7.61 6.18
C LYS A 89 2.82 -6.89 5.15
N MET A 90 2.96 -7.48 3.96
CA MET A 90 3.71 -6.86 2.87
C MET A 90 3.02 -5.60 2.33
N GLY A 91 1.69 -5.58 2.34
CA GLY A 91 0.89 -4.39 2.06
C GLY A 91 1.18 -3.26 3.05
N HIS A 92 1.15 -3.54 4.35
CA HIS A 92 1.49 -2.59 5.42
C HIS A 92 2.91 -2.03 5.27
N LEU A 93 3.90 -2.88 5.00
CA LEU A 93 5.28 -2.43 4.74
C LEU A 93 5.36 -1.48 3.53
N PHE A 94 4.72 -1.84 2.43
CA PHE A 94 4.69 -1.03 1.21
C PHE A 94 4.01 0.32 1.46
N THR A 95 2.81 0.32 2.03
CA THR A 95 2.03 1.55 2.23
C THR A 95 2.71 2.49 3.20
N ALA A 96 3.26 2.02 4.32
CA ALA A 96 4.01 2.83 5.26
C ALA A 96 5.25 3.51 4.63
N ALA A 97 6.01 2.77 3.81
CA ALA A 97 7.16 3.32 3.08
C ALA A 97 6.72 4.36 2.04
N MET A 98 5.67 4.05 1.27
CA MET A 98 5.12 4.92 0.22
C MET A 98 4.55 6.22 0.80
N GLU A 99 3.72 6.13 1.84
CA GLU A 99 3.11 7.27 2.52
C GLU A 99 4.16 8.19 3.15
N SER A 100 5.18 7.60 3.80
CA SER A 100 6.31 8.35 4.35
C SER A 100 7.04 9.13 3.26
N ARG A 101 7.34 8.49 2.13
CA ARG A 101 8.04 9.12 1.00
C ARG A 101 7.20 10.21 0.32
N LEU A 102 5.91 9.99 0.10
CA LEU A 102 5.02 10.99 -0.51
C LEU A 102 4.87 12.21 0.40
N SER A 103 4.67 12.00 1.70
CA SER A 103 4.56 13.08 2.69
C SER A 103 5.87 13.86 2.83
N PHE A 104 7.01 13.19 2.77
CA PHE A 104 8.32 13.82 2.69
C PHE A 104 8.45 14.73 1.47
N GLY A 105 8.04 14.25 0.30
CA GLY A 105 8.02 15.04 -0.94
C GLY A 105 7.15 16.30 -0.81
N GLY A 106 5.98 16.16 -0.22
CA GLY A 106 5.09 17.28 0.11
C GLY A 106 5.73 18.28 1.07
N ALA A 107 6.39 17.80 2.13
CA ALA A 107 7.10 18.65 3.09
C ALA A 107 8.27 19.41 2.43
N LEU A 108 9.05 18.78 1.56
CA LEU A 108 10.09 19.45 0.77
C LEU A 108 9.51 20.51 -0.17
N TRP A 109 8.36 20.25 -0.77
CA TRP A 109 7.70 21.24 -1.63
C TRP A 109 7.33 22.53 -0.90
N THR A 110 7.10 22.44 0.43
CA THR A 110 6.86 23.63 1.27
C THR A 110 8.11 24.45 1.56
N GLY A 111 9.30 23.99 1.17
CA GLY A 111 10.58 24.58 1.53
C GLY A 111 11.05 24.20 2.94
N MET A 112 10.50 23.13 3.52
CA MET A 112 10.95 22.61 4.81
C MET A 112 12.37 22.01 4.67
N ASP A 113 13.19 22.23 5.68
CA ASP A 113 14.52 21.58 5.78
C ASP A 113 14.41 20.07 5.63
N ARG A 114 15.35 19.45 4.91
CA ARG A 114 15.31 18.03 4.54
C ARG A 114 15.16 17.11 5.75
N ARG A 115 15.85 17.40 6.85
CA ARG A 115 15.77 16.57 8.06
C ARG A 115 14.41 16.69 8.74
N LYS A 116 13.85 17.90 8.79
CA LYS A 116 12.48 18.11 9.29
C LYS A 116 11.45 17.46 8.38
N ALA A 117 11.62 17.62 7.08
CA ALA A 117 10.74 16.98 6.08
C ALA A 117 10.77 15.44 6.21
N MET A 118 11.94 14.83 6.41
CA MET A 118 12.08 13.39 6.66
C MET A 118 11.25 12.94 7.86
N TRP A 119 11.39 13.63 9.01
CA TRP A 119 10.64 13.27 10.21
C TRP A 119 9.13 13.54 10.05
N THR A 120 8.76 14.59 9.32
CA THR A 120 7.35 14.86 8.99
C THR A 120 6.78 13.73 8.13
N GLY A 121 7.50 13.29 7.09
CA GLY A 121 7.09 12.17 6.26
C GLY A 121 6.90 10.88 7.07
N ALA A 122 7.89 10.55 7.90
CA ALA A 122 7.83 9.38 8.78
C ALA A 122 6.66 9.44 9.76
N ALA A 123 6.44 10.59 10.40
CA ALA A 123 5.34 10.77 11.34
C ALA A 123 3.98 10.63 10.67
N VAL A 124 3.80 11.20 9.47
CA VAL A 124 2.54 11.09 8.72
C VAL A 124 2.29 9.64 8.31
N GLY A 125 3.26 8.94 7.69
CA GLY A 125 3.10 7.54 7.32
C GLY A 125 2.77 6.64 8.52
N THR A 126 3.48 6.83 9.65
CA THR A 126 3.18 6.10 10.89
C THR A 126 1.77 6.40 11.41
N LEU A 127 1.33 7.66 11.38
CA LEU A 127 0.00 8.06 11.85
C LEU A 127 -1.11 7.43 10.99
N LEU A 128 -0.96 7.44 9.66
CA LEU A 128 -1.92 6.87 8.73
C LEU A 128 -2.10 5.37 8.99
N GLN A 129 -1.01 4.63 9.07
CA GLN A 129 -1.04 3.20 9.34
C GLN A 129 -1.57 2.87 10.74
N SER A 130 -1.17 3.65 11.76
CA SER A 130 -1.69 3.45 13.12
C SER A 130 -3.20 3.65 13.23
N THR A 131 -3.78 4.49 12.37
CA THR A 131 -5.23 4.68 12.35
C THR A 131 -5.96 3.42 11.85
N ILE A 132 -5.41 2.74 10.84
CA ILE A 132 -5.95 1.47 10.33
C ILE A 132 -5.93 0.43 11.45
N GLU A 133 -4.79 0.25 12.11
CA GLU A 133 -4.65 -0.71 13.22
C GLU A 133 -5.63 -0.45 14.38
N VAL A 134 -5.85 0.83 14.70
CA VAL A 134 -6.82 1.19 15.74
C VAL A 134 -8.24 0.89 15.29
N MET A 135 -8.57 1.12 14.02
CA MET A 135 -9.90 0.76 13.47
C MET A 135 -10.10 -0.75 13.50
N ASP A 136 -9.09 -1.54 13.12
CA ASP A 136 -9.12 -2.99 13.18
C ASP A 136 -9.32 -3.49 14.62
N GLY A 137 -8.66 -2.85 15.58
CA GLY A 137 -8.82 -3.19 16.99
C GLY A 137 -10.24 -3.07 17.54
N PHE A 138 -11.10 -2.26 16.91
CA PHE A 138 -12.52 -2.11 17.27
C PHE A 138 -13.48 -2.88 16.35
N SER A 139 -13.00 -3.57 15.32
CA SER A 139 -13.83 -4.35 14.40
C SER A 139 -14.02 -5.77 14.91
N GLU A 140 -15.24 -6.30 14.88
CA GLU A 140 -15.52 -7.71 15.19
C GLU A 140 -14.75 -8.66 14.26
N LYS A 141 -14.53 -8.25 13.02
CA LYS A 141 -13.92 -9.08 11.96
C LYS A 141 -12.40 -9.16 12.07
N TRP A 142 -11.76 -8.06 12.46
CA TRP A 142 -10.31 -7.92 12.43
C TRP A 142 -9.73 -8.01 13.85
N GLY A 143 -8.97 -7.07 14.27
CA GLY A 143 -8.35 -6.92 15.57
C GLY A 143 -7.01 -6.20 15.39
N PHE A 144 -6.55 -5.50 16.40
CA PHE A 144 -5.26 -4.82 16.40
C PHE A 144 -4.13 -5.84 16.25
N SER A 145 -3.28 -5.70 15.24
CA SER A 145 -2.19 -6.63 14.95
C SER A 145 -0.83 -6.01 15.28
N TRP A 146 -0.10 -6.62 16.22
CA TRP A 146 1.31 -6.29 16.47
C TRP A 146 2.21 -6.64 15.27
N GLY A 147 1.80 -7.62 14.46
CA GLY A 147 2.46 -7.97 13.19
C GLY A 147 2.43 -6.82 12.22
N ASP A 148 1.28 -6.19 12.04
CA ASP A 148 1.10 -5.05 11.12
C ASP A 148 1.83 -3.81 11.63
N VAL A 149 1.78 -3.53 12.93
CA VAL A 149 2.60 -2.47 13.54
C VAL A 149 4.10 -2.68 13.27
N ALA A 150 4.59 -3.92 13.35
CA ALA A 150 5.99 -4.22 13.04
C ALA A 150 6.33 -3.96 11.58
N PHE A 151 5.46 -4.36 10.63
CA PHE A 151 5.67 -4.13 9.20
C PHE A 151 5.48 -2.66 8.81
N ASN A 152 4.55 -1.94 9.44
CA ASN A 152 4.42 -0.48 9.32
C ASN A 152 5.71 0.23 9.77
N THR A 153 6.24 -0.17 10.92
CA THR A 153 7.50 0.36 11.45
C THR A 153 8.68 0.04 10.52
N LEU A 154 8.73 -1.17 9.97
CA LEU A 154 9.76 -1.58 9.03
C LEU A 154 9.69 -0.76 7.74
N GLY A 155 8.52 -0.53 7.18
CA GLY A 155 8.31 0.29 5.98
C GLY A 155 8.77 1.74 6.17
N THR A 156 8.34 2.38 7.26
CA THR A 156 8.82 3.71 7.65
C THR A 156 10.31 3.71 7.93
N GLY A 157 10.84 2.66 8.57
CA GLY A 157 12.26 2.47 8.85
C GLY A 157 13.12 2.37 7.58
N ILE A 158 12.64 1.68 6.54
CA ILE A 158 13.29 1.62 5.22
C ILE A 158 13.39 3.03 4.62
N PHE A 159 12.34 3.84 4.71
CA PHE A 159 12.38 5.22 4.24
C PHE A 159 13.39 6.06 5.03
N ILE A 160 13.32 6.06 6.37
CA ILE A 160 14.20 6.87 7.25
C ILE A 160 15.66 6.48 7.07
N SER A 161 15.96 5.18 7.08
CA SER A 161 17.35 4.69 7.01
C SER A 161 18.07 5.18 5.76
N GLN A 162 17.39 5.22 4.62
CA GLN A 162 17.95 5.71 3.37
C GLN A 162 18.23 7.21 3.41
N GLU A 163 17.31 8.00 3.97
CA GLU A 163 17.53 9.44 4.15
C GLU A 163 18.70 9.75 5.10
N LEU A 164 18.86 8.96 6.16
CA LEU A 164 19.96 9.15 7.11
C LEU A 164 21.31 8.70 6.55
N LEU A 165 21.34 7.59 5.80
CA LEU A 165 22.58 7.00 5.31
C LEU A 165 23.05 7.66 4.02
N TRP A 166 22.13 7.97 3.11
CA TRP A 166 22.46 8.38 1.74
C TRP A 166 21.86 9.71 1.31
N GLN A 167 20.91 10.25 2.08
CA GLN A 167 20.09 11.40 1.67
C GLN A 167 19.43 11.19 0.29
N GLU A 168 19.17 9.94 -0.02
CA GLU A 168 18.67 9.49 -1.31
C GLU A 168 17.91 8.16 -1.14
N GLN A 169 16.77 8.05 -1.79
CA GLN A 169 16.02 6.79 -1.83
C GLN A 169 16.57 5.91 -2.97
N ARG A 170 17.33 4.87 -2.62
CA ARG A 170 17.94 3.92 -3.56
C ARG A 170 17.14 2.64 -3.70
N ILE A 171 16.28 2.37 -2.71
CA ILE A 171 15.37 1.22 -2.67
C ILE A 171 13.96 1.78 -2.62
N SER A 172 13.13 1.44 -3.60
CA SER A 172 11.74 1.87 -3.66
C SER A 172 10.82 0.68 -3.43
N MET A 173 9.91 0.81 -2.46
CA MET A 173 8.81 -0.15 -2.34
C MET A 173 7.78 0.14 -3.41
N LYS A 174 7.34 -0.89 -4.13
CA LYS A 174 6.40 -0.77 -5.25
C LYS A 174 5.33 -1.86 -5.19
N VAL A 175 4.25 -1.66 -5.93
CA VAL A 175 3.19 -2.63 -6.09
C VAL A 175 2.84 -2.82 -7.57
N SER A 176 2.45 -4.03 -7.90
CA SER A 176 1.76 -4.36 -9.13
C SER A 176 0.56 -5.24 -8.82
N ASN A 177 -0.41 -5.27 -9.72
CA ASN A 177 -1.58 -6.11 -9.57
C ASN A 177 -2.00 -6.65 -10.95
N THR A 178 -2.00 -7.96 -11.08
CA THR A 178 -2.48 -8.67 -12.27
C THR A 178 -3.78 -9.38 -11.90
N ARG A 179 -4.87 -9.03 -12.56
CA ARG A 179 -6.18 -9.64 -12.25
C ARG A 179 -6.11 -11.16 -12.44
N PRO A 180 -6.34 -11.97 -11.39
CA PRO A 180 -6.34 -13.41 -11.49
C PRO A 180 -7.51 -13.93 -12.33
N ASN A 181 -7.31 -15.08 -12.95
CA ASN A 181 -8.38 -15.81 -13.62
C ASN A 181 -8.86 -16.94 -12.72
N TYR A 182 -10.06 -16.78 -12.18
CA TYR A 182 -10.66 -17.74 -11.27
C TYR A 182 -11.47 -18.81 -12.01
N SER A 183 -11.38 -20.06 -11.52
CA SER A 183 -12.14 -21.17 -12.08
C SER A 183 -13.64 -20.99 -11.85
N THR A 184 -14.42 -21.26 -12.89
CA THR A 184 -15.89 -21.30 -12.85
C THR A 184 -16.43 -22.70 -12.50
N GLN A 185 -15.54 -23.67 -12.23
CA GLN A 185 -15.92 -25.03 -11.89
C GLN A 185 -16.82 -25.04 -10.65
N ALA A 186 -17.97 -25.71 -10.79
CA ALA A 186 -18.90 -25.87 -9.69
C ALA A 186 -18.27 -26.68 -8.54
N ILE A 187 -18.51 -26.22 -7.32
CA ILE A 187 -18.11 -26.87 -6.07
C ILE A 187 -19.38 -27.08 -5.27
N THR A 188 -19.56 -28.29 -4.75
CA THR A 188 -20.67 -28.63 -3.89
C THR A 188 -20.27 -28.41 -2.42
N SER A 189 -21.20 -27.91 -1.60
CA SER A 189 -21.02 -27.78 -0.16
C SER A 189 -20.74 -29.15 0.48
N VAL A 190 -20.16 -29.15 1.67
CA VAL A 190 -19.85 -30.40 2.41
C VAL A 190 -21.12 -31.20 2.65
N GLU A 191 -22.25 -30.55 2.91
CA GLU A 191 -23.57 -31.16 3.11
C GLU A 191 -24.26 -31.60 1.80
N GLY A 192 -23.75 -31.18 0.65
CA GLY A 192 -24.28 -31.55 -0.66
C GLY A 192 -25.54 -30.79 -1.12
N ASN A 193 -25.95 -29.75 -0.40
CA ASN A 193 -27.21 -29.01 -0.61
C ASN A 193 -27.05 -27.64 -1.28
N ALA A 194 -25.82 -27.18 -1.48
CA ALA A 194 -25.51 -25.90 -2.11
C ALA A 194 -24.36 -26.01 -3.13
N ILE A 195 -24.33 -25.12 -4.08
CA ILE A 195 -23.30 -25.05 -5.14
C ILE A 195 -22.71 -23.64 -5.15
N SER A 196 -21.39 -23.55 -5.25
CA SER A 196 -20.61 -22.31 -5.45
C SER A 196 -19.52 -22.54 -6.50
N SER A 197 -18.60 -21.59 -6.66
CA SER A 197 -17.40 -21.73 -7.48
C SER A 197 -16.25 -20.89 -6.92
N PRO A 198 -14.98 -21.17 -7.28
CA PRO A 198 -13.85 -20.32 -6.95
C PRO A 198 -14.03 -18.87 -7.42
N GLN A 199 -14.62 -18.65 -8.59
CA GLN A 199 -14.92 -17.32 -9.10
C GLN A 199 -15.96 -16.60 -8.25
N GLN A 200 -17.06 -17.27 -7.88
CA GLN A 200 -18.08 -16.69 -7.01
C GLN A 200 -17.47 -16.31 -5.65
N ARG A 201 -16.70 -17.22 -5.05
CA ARG A 201 -16.01 -16.94 -3.79
C ARG A 201 -15.03 -15.76 -3.88
N ALA A 202 -14.26 -15.65 -4.98
CA ALA A 202 -13.38 -14.54 -5.22
C ALA A 202 -14.14 -13.20 -5.34
N THR A 203 -15.29 -13.20 -6.02
CA THR A 203 -16.16 -12.02 -6.13
C THR A 203 -16.72 -11.60 -4.76
N GLU A 204 -17.14 -12.56 -3.93
CA GLU A 204 -17.61 -12.29 -2.56
C GLU A 204 -16.50 -11.67 -1.68
N LEU A 205 -15.25 -12.14 -1.82
CA LEU A 205 -14.13 -11.65 -1.02
C LEU A 205 -13.56 -10.32 -1.49
N PHE A 206 -13.37 -10.20 -2.80
CA PHE A 206 -12.54 -9.16 -3.40
C PHE A 206 -13.33 -8.17 -4.26
N GLY A 207 -14.65 -8.41 -4.42
CA GLY A 207 -15.49 -7.62 -5.30
C GLY A 207 -15.26 -7.91 -6.78
N ASP A 208 -15.94 -7.16 -7.64
CA ASP A 208 -15.84 -7.24 -9.11
C ASP A 208 -15.33 -5.94 -9.75
N GLY A 209 -15.36 -4.83 -9.00
CA GLY A 209 -14.88 -3.53 -9.41
C GLY A 209 -13.34 -3.42 -9.47
N PHE A 210 -12.84 -2.62 -10.42
CA PHE A 210 -11.40 -2.43 -10.60
C PHE A 210 -10.67 -1.99 -9.32
N PHE A 211 -11.17 -0.96 -8.64
CA PHE A 211 -10.52 -0.44 -7.43
C PHE A 211 -10.60 -1.42 -6.26
N GLU A 212 -11.71 -2.11 -6.12
CA GLU A 212 -11.94 -3.07 -5.05
C GLU A 212 -11.02 -4.28 -5.22
N THR A 213 -10.98 -4.89 -6.40
CA THR A 213 -10.07 -6.01 -6.70
C THR A 213 -8.61 -5.59 -6.61
N PHE A 214 -8.25 -4.37 -7.05
CA PHE A 214 -6.88 -3.87 -6.91
C PHE A 214 -6.42 -3.79 -5.45
N LEU A 215 -7.31 -3.39 -4.54
CA LEU A 215 -6.99 -3.21 -3.12
C LEU A 215 -7.12 -4.51 -2.30
N LYS A 216 -8.07 -5.38 -2.63
CA LYS A 216 -8.42 -6.55 -1.80
C LYS A 216 -7.86 -7.87 -2.32
N ASP A 217 -7.63 -8.00 -3.64
CA ASP A 217 -7.26 -9.29 -4.22
C ASP A 217 -5.77 -9.58 -4.11
N TYR A 218 -5.39 -10.16 -3.01
CA TYR A 218 -4.01 -10.56 -2.75
C TYR A 218 -3.47 -11.62 -3.74
N ASN A 219 -4.35 -12.37 -4.46
CA ASN A 219 -3.89 -13.32 -5.47
C ASN A 219 -3.29 -12.64 -6.72
N GLY A 220 -3.70 -11.41 -6.98
CA GLY A 220 -3.18 -10.61 -8.09
C GLY A 220 -2.05 -9.66 -7.70
N MET A 221 -1.92 -9.39 -6.40
CA MET A 221 -1.01 -8.39 -5.88
C MET A 221 0.42 -8.94 -5.74
N THR A 222 1.39 -8.13 -6.14
CA THR A 222 2.81 -8.38 -5.86
C THR A 222 3.43 -7.14 -5.25
N ILE A 223 4.09 -7.28 -4.10
CA ILE A 223 4.86 -6.23 -3.45
C ILE A 223 6.33 -6.38 -3.80
N TRP A 224 6.96 -5.28 -4.20
CA TRP A 224 8.31 -5.26 -4.74
C TRP A 224 9.23 -4.36 -3.92
N ALA A 225 10.46 -4.82 -3.72
CA ALA A 225 11.60 -3.97 -3.38
C ALA A 225 12.44 -3.76 -4.64
N SER A 226 12.50 -2.53 -5.12
CA SER A 226 13.16 -2.14 -6.36
C SER A 226 14.43 -1.36 -6.06
N PHE A 227 15.59 -1.91 -6.44
CA PHE A 227 16.93 -1.43 -6.14
C PHE A 227 17.51 -0.71 -7.34
N ASN A 228 17.91 0.55 -7.15
CA ASN A 228 18.56 1.33 -8.20
C ASN A 228 20.01 0.90 -8.39
N ILE A 229 20.32 0.31 -9.53
CA ILE A 229 21.63 -0.29 -9.78
C ILE A 229 22.73 0.78 -9.77
N ASP A 230 22.50 1.91 -10.45
CA ASP A 230 23.49 2.99 -10.59
C ASP A 230 23.87 3.59 -9.23
N ALA A 231 22.90 3.73 -8.32
CA ALA A 231 23.12 4.31 -7.00
C ALA A 231 24.00 3.45 -6.06
N PHE A 232 24.11 2.14 -6.33
CA PHE A 232 24.95 1.21 -5.54
C PHE A 232 26.28 0.90 -6.19
N LEU A 233 26.51 1.33 -7.42
CA LEU A 233 27.76 1.08 -8.13
C LEU A 233 28.66 2.33 -8.11
N PRO A 234 30.00 2.15 -8.20
CA PRO A 234 30.91 3.29 -8.38
C PRO A 234 30.54 4.09 -9.64
N GLN A 235 30.51 5.42 -9.50
CA GLN A 235 30.27 6.33 -10.62
C GLN A 235 31.19 6.00 -11.80
N GLN A 236 30.65 5.85 -13.02
CA GLN A 236 31.34 5.67 -14.32
C GLN A 236 31.01 4.39 -15.10
N ARG A 237 29.95 3.64 -14.77
CA ARG A 237 29.65 2.42 -15.55
C ARG A 237 28.69 2.61 -16.73
N GLY A 238 28.21 3.85 -16.98
CA GLY A 238 27.36 4.11 -18.15
C GLY A 238 25.98 3.44 -18.12
N LEU A 239 25.54 2.98 -16.94
CA LEU A 239 24.20 2.42 -16.78
C LEU A 239 23.17 3.55 -16.72
N PRO A 240 21.96 3.32 -17.26
CA PRO A 240 20.89 4.30 -17.12
C PRO A 240 20.51 4.48 -15.65
N GLN A 241 20.45 5.73 -15.17
CA GLN A 241 20.10 6.05 -13.77
C GLN A 241 18.71 5.57 -13.36
N TRP A 242 17.84 5.33 -14.32
CA TRP A 242 16.48 4.84 -14.10
C TRP A 242 16.35 3.31 -14.08
N LEU A 243 17.46 2.58 -14.34
CA LEU A 243 17.42 1.12 -14.37
C LEU A 243 17.52 0.53 -12.97
N ASN A 244 16.55 -0.28 -12.63
CA ASN A 244 16.47 -1.00 -11.36
C ASN A 244 16.40 -2.52 -11.58
N ILE A 245 16.77 -3.26 -10.52
CA ILE A 245 16.41 -4.66 -10.33
C ILE A 245 15.41 -4.72 -9.19
N ALA A 246 14.34 -5.48 -9.36
CA ALA A 246 13.30 -5.63 -8.35
C ALA A 246 13.16 -7.08 -7.91
N VAL A 247 13.02 -7.30 -6.61
CA VAL A 247 12.59 -8.56 -6.02
C VAL A 247 11.14 -8.41 -5.54
N GLY A 248 10.32 -9.40 -5.84
CA GLY A 248 8.89 -9.36 -5.54
C GLY A 248 8.44 -10.51 -4.67
N TYR A 249 7.40 -10.26 -3.89
CA TYR A 249 6.69 -11.24 -3.10
C TYR A 249 5.21 -11.19 -3.43
N GLY A 250 4.64 -12.36 -3.69
CA GLY A 250 3.23 -12.57 -3.95
C GLY A 250 2.74 -13.87 -3.33
N ALA A 251 1.43 -14.09 -3.41
CA ALA A 251 0.82 -15.34 -3.01
C ALA A 251 -0.35 -15.66 -3.94
N ASN A 252 -0.72 -16.93 -4.00
CA ASN A 252 -1.82 -17.36 -4.85
C ASN A 252 -2.58 -18.54 -4.24
N GLY A 253 -3.78 -18.83 -4.79
CA GLY A 253 -4.66 -19.86 -4.28
C GLY A 253 -5.37 -19.45 -2.99
N LEU A 254 -5.59 -18.16 -2.76
CA LEU A 254 -6.17 -17.60 -1.54
C LEU A 254 -7.68 -17.38 -1.72
N TYR A 255 -8.48 -18.18 -1.03
CA TYR A 255 -9.95 -18.07 -0.96
C TYR A 255 -10.45 -17.85 0.47
N GLY A 256 -9.56 -17.49 1.37
CA GLY A 256 -9.78 -17.12 2.75
C GLY A 256 -8.44 -16.81 3.46
N GLY A 257 -8.47 -16.15 4.60
CA GLY A 257 -7.28 -15.67 5.32
C GLY A 257 -6.29 -16.79 5.65
N PHE A 258 -6.71 -17.75 6.45
CA PHE A 258 -5.86 -18.86 6.91
C PHE A 258 -6.03 -20.16 6.11
N GLY A 259 -7.16 -20.33 5.42
CA GLY A 259 -7.51 -21.54 4.68
C GLY A 259 -8.47 -21.25 3.53
N ASN A 260 -8.79 -22.28 2.74
CA ASN A 260 -9.71 -22.21 1.62
C ASN A 260 -11.07 -22.85 1.94
N GLY A 261 -11.52 -22.73 3.20
CA GLY A 261 -12.86 -23.09 3.64
C GLY A 261 -13.66 -21.84 4.02
N TRP A 262 -14.97 -21.84 3.75
CA TRP A 262 -15.88 -20.77 4.14
C TRP A 262 -17.29 -21.28 4.32
N THR A 263 -18.09 -20.52 5.06
CA THR A 263 -19.54 -20.73 5.16
C THR A 263 -20.23 -19.59 4.41
N ASP A 264 -21.21 -19.95 3.57
CA ASP A 264 -22.04 -18.95 2.86
C ASP A 264 -23.11 -18.34 3.79
N GLU A 265 -23.87 -17.37 3.31
CA GLU A 265 -24.97 -16.75 4.04
C GLU A 265 -26.10 -17.73 4.40
N GLY A 266 -26.22 -18.82 3.66
CA GLY A 266 -27.18 -19.91 3.92
C GLY A 266 -26.70 -20.90 4.98
N GLY A 267 -25.50 -20.72 5.55
CA GLY A 267 -24.92 -21.63 6.54
C GLY A 267 -24.26 -22.88 5.92
N ASN A 268 -24.10 -22.93 4.60
CA ASN A 268 -23.50 -24.09 3.92
C ASN A 268 -21.98 -23.98 3.93
N LEU A 269 -21.31 -25.06 4.36
CA LEU A 269 -19.85 -25.12 4.44
C LEU A 269 -19.25 -25.54 3.09
N PHE A 270 -18.34 -24.78 2.57
CA PHE A 270 -17.51 -25.10 1.40
C PHE A 270 -16.06 -25.29 1.81
N ASN A 271 -15.38 -26.24 1.18
CA ASN A 271 -13.97 -26.49 1.41
C ASN A 271 -13.27 -26.86 0.08
N LEU A 272 -12.30 -26.05 -0.32
CA LEU A 272 -11.48 -26.34 -1.49
C LEU A 272 -10.33 -27.27 -1.12
N SER A 273 -10.25 -28.39 -1.80
CA SER A 273 -9.18 -29.37 -1.59
C SER A 273 -7.81 -28.72 -1.85
N PRO A 274 -6.85 -28.79 -0.91
CA PRO A 274 -5.49 -28.29 -1.12
C PRO A 274 -4.75 -28.93 -2.30
N ALA A 275 -5.16 -30.13 -2.70
CA ALA A 275 -4.59 -30.82 -3.86
C ALA A 275 -4.94 -30.11 -5.18
N ASN A 276 -6.16 -29.57 -5.30
CA ASN A 276 -6.65 -28.89 -6.49
C ASN A 276 -6.46 -27.37 -6.41
N PHE A 277 -6.50 -26.80 -5.20
CA PHE A 277 -6.41 -25.37 -4.92
C PHE A 277 -5.34 -25.10 -3.86
N PRO A 278 -4.06 -25.38 -4.16
CA PRO A 278 -2.97 -25.16 -3.21
C PRO A 278 -2.77 -23.67 -2.94
N ARG A 279 -2.51 -23.35 -1.68
CA ARG A 279 -2.08 -22.01 -1.25
C ARG A 279 -0.55 -21.97 -1.28
N TYR A 280 0.05 -21.02 -1.98
CA TYR A 280 1.50 -20.94 -2.14
C TYR A 280 1.99 -19.51 -2.20
N ASN A 281 3.26 -19.31 -1.86
CA ASN A 281 3.96 -18.05 -2.01
C ASN A 281 4.71 -18.03 -3.34
N GLN A 282 4.83 -16.84 -3.91
CA GLN A 282 5.54 -16.56 -5.15
C GLN A 282 6.64 -15.54 -4.87
N PHE A 283 7.80 -15.79 -5.44
CA PHE A 283 8.96 -14.91 -5.39
C PHE A 283 9.35 -14.53 -6.81
N TYR A 284 9.75 -13.29 -6.98
CA TYR A 284 10.02 -12.74 -8.30
C TYR A 284 11.36 -12.03 -8.35
N LEU A 285 12.03 -12.12 -9.50
CA LEU A 285 13.18 -11.31 -9.86
C LEU A 285 12.87 -10.66 -11.22
N SER A 286 12.92 -9.33 -11.27
CA SER A 286 12.51 -8.57 -12.45
C SER A 286 13.42 -7.39 -12.69
N LEU A 287 13.50 -6.95 -13.94
CA LEU A 287 13.92 -5.58 -14.22
C LEU A 287 12.83 -4.60 -13.81
N ASP A 288 13.22 -3.35 -13.52
CA ASP A 288 12.28 -2.29 -13.20
C ASP A 288 12.80 -0.93 -13.64
N ILE A 289 11.90 0.04 -13.68
CA ILE A 289 12.20 1.42 -14.04
C ILE A 289 11.91 2.33 -12.85
N ASP A 290 12.93 3.05 -12.39
CA ASP A 290 12.72 4.15 -11.45
C ASP A 290 12.21 5.37 -12.20
N LEU A 291 10.89 5.56 -12.15
CA LEU A 291 10.23 6.67 -12.82
C LEU A 291 10.73 8.04 -12.33
N SER A 292 11.13 8.14 -11.06
CA SER A 292 11.62 9.38 -10.46
C SER A 292 12.98 9.82 -11.01
N ARG A 293 13.73 8.89 -11.61
CA ARG A 293 15.06 9.10 -12.17
C ARG A 293 15.09 9.23 -13.69
N ILE A 294 13.94 9.17 -14.35
CA ILE A 294 13.85 9.40 -15.80
C ILE A 294 14.23 10.86 -16.08
N PRO A 295 15.26 11.11 -16.91
CA PRO A 295 15.69 12.46 -17.21
C PRO A 295 14.62 13.17 -18.06
N THR A 296 14.07 14.27 -17.56
CA THR A 296 13.10 15.10 -18.27
C THR A 296 13.24 16.54 -17.83
N GLN A 297 13.14 17.46 -18.81
CA GLN A 297 13.10 18.90 -18.55
C GLN A 297 11.66 19.40 -18.33
N ASN A 298 10.67 18.58 -18.66
CA ASN A 298 9.28 18.91 -18.44
C ASN A 298 8.93 18.73 -16.96
N ARG A 299 8.72 19.83 -16.23
CA ARG A 299 8.44 19.86 -14.80
C ARG A 299 7.16 19.12 -14.43
N PHE A 300 6.10 19.23 -15.25
CA PHE A 300 4.86 18.52 -15.02
C PHE A 300 5.07 17.00 -15.12
N LEU A 301 5.75 16.56 -16.18
CA LEU A 301 6.06 15.13 -16.36
C LEU A 301 6.93 14.62 -15.21
N LYS A 302 7.92 15.38 -14.76
CA LYS A 302 8.75 15.03 -13.60
C LYS A 302 7.91 14.84 -12.33
N SER A 303 7.01 15.78 -12.07
CA SER A 303 6.10 15.67 -10.90
C SER A 303 5.17 14.47 -11.00
N LEU A 304 4.62 14.20 -12.18
CA LEU A 304 3.78 13.03 -12.43
C LEU A 304 4.55 11.73 -12.21
N LEU A 305 5.74 11.59 -12.79
CA LEU A 305 6.58 10.41 -12.65
C LEU A 305 6.97 10.17 -11.18
N ASN A 306 7.24 11.24 -10.43
CA ASN A 306 7.48 11.15 -9.00
C ASN A 306 6.23 10.70 -8.20
N ALA A 307 5.05 11.15 -8.61
CA ALA A 307 3.80 10.78 -7.93
C ALA A 307 3.42 9.31 -8.11
N ILE A 308 3.74 8.72 -9.28
CA ILE A 308 3.38 7.33 -9.62
C ILE A 308 4.56 6.35 -9.53
N HIS A 309 5.72 6.76 -8.99
CA HIS A 309 6.94 5.92 -8.96
C HIS A 309 6.78 4.62 -8.16
N TRP A 310 5.79 4.55 -7.27
CA TRP A 310 5.45 3.37 -6.48
C TRP A 310 4.77 2.24 -7.28
N ILE A 311 4.39 2.52 -8.54
CA ILE A 311 3.85 1.51 -9.44
C ILE A 311 5.01 0.75 -10.11
N LYS A 312 4.98 -0.59 -10.05
CA LYS A 312 5.92 -1.43 -10.79
C LYS A 312 5.62 -1.36 -12.29
N ILE A 313 6.64 -1.13 -13.09
CA ILE A 313 6.49 -1.13 -14.55
C ILE A 313 6.60 -2.56 -15.07
N PRO A 314 5.71 -2.99 -16.01
CA PRO A 314 5.80 -4.31 -16.63
C PRO A 314 7.18 -4.57 -17.24
N ALA A 315 7.78 -5.72 -16.91
CA ALA A 315 9.11 -6.06 -17.36
C ALA A 315 9.32 -7.59 -17.40
N PRO A 316 10.37 -8.08 -18.09
CA PRO A 316 10.75 -9.48 -18.02
C PRO A 316 11.01 -9.91 -16.59
N THR A 317 10.41 -11.03 -16.19
CA THR A 317 10.39 -11.47 -14.78
C THR A 317 10.57 -12.98 -14.69
N LEU A 318 11.40 -13.40 -13.74
CA LEU A 318 11.49 -14.78 -13.29
C LEU A 318 10.62 -14.94 -12.04
N GLU A 319 9.78 -15.94 -12.05
CA GLU A 319 8.94 -16.37 -10.93
C GLU A 319 9.38 -17.73 -10.46
N TRP A 320 9.46 -17.94 -9.15
CA TRP A 320 9.50 -19.25 -8.52
C TRP A 320 8.53 -19.30 -7.34
N ASP A 321 7.97 -20.47 -7.10
CA ASP A 321 6.97 -20.65 -6.06
C ASP A 321 7.34 -21.76 -5.07
N THR A 322 6.65 -21.76 -3.92
CA THR A 322 6.90 -22.73 -2.84
C THR A 322 6.47 -24.18 -3.18
N ARG A 323 5.89 -24.42 -4.35
CA ARG A 323 5.59 -25.78 -4.87
C ARG A 323 6.75 -26.34 -5.68
N GLY A 324 7.83 -25.54 -5.87
CA GLY A 324 9.00 -25.90 -6.69
C GLY A 324 8.84 -25.54 -8.17
N GLY A 325 7.81 -24.76 -8.52
CA GLY A 325 7.62 -24.24 -9.87
C GLY A 325 8.58 -23.10 -10.19
N MET A 326 9.04 -23.03 -11.44
CA MET A 326 9.79 -21.91 -11.99
C MET A 326 9.18 -21.49 -13.33
N LYS A 327 8.96 -20.20 -13.51
CA LYS A 327 8.33 -19.65 -14.72
C LYS A 327 8.99 -18.35 -15.15
N GLY A 328 9.25 -18.21 -16.44
CA GLY A 328 9.67 -16.96 -17.06
C GLY A 328 8.45 -16.22 -17.65
N HIS A 329 8.35 -14.93 -17.38
CA HIS A 329 7.36 -14.04 -17.98
C HIS A 329 8.10 -13.03 -18.84
N TRP A 330 7.65 -12.85 -20.09
CA TRP A 330 8.20 -11.80 -20.95
C TRP A 330 7.81 -10.40 -20.45
N LEU A 331 6.57 -10.25 -20.03
CA LEU A 331 6.06 -9.07 -19.33
C LEU A 331 5.21 -9.55 -18.14
N TYR A 332 5.58 -9.11 -16.95
CA TYR A 332 4.83 -9.33 -15.70
C TYR A 332 4.56 -8.00 -15.03
N TRP A 333 3.33 -7.87 -14.57
CA TRP A 333 2.88 -6.67 -13.85
C TRP A 333 2.06 -7.05 -12.64
#